data_dda22baee8fd240d047faedd8ebecff5
#
_entry.id   dda22baee8fd240d047faedd8ebecff5
#
_cell.length_a   1.000
_cell.length_b   1.000
_cell.length_c   1.000
_cell.angle_alpha   90.00
_cell.angle_beta   90.00
_cell.angle_gamma   90.00
#
_symmetry.space_group_name_H-M   'P 1'
#
loop_
_entity.id
_entity.type
_entity.pdbx_description
1 polymer ?
#
loop_
_entity_poly.entity_id
_entity_poly.type
_entity_poly.pdbx_seq_one_letter_code
_entity_poly.pdbx_strand_id
1 'polypeptide(L)'
;LELGFVVAADTNPEVFKLIGATPNNLKPFADLGLDIIRLDGNFGTQGDIAVTRNPYGIKIEFNASMDAGVDLLIKNGGNKDQIIMCHNFFPERYTGLDFDLFQQFNKQWKALNLHTAAFVSSHNDPTIGPWEVFCGLPTVEIMRPLPIEVQARYLLATGDVDDIIVGNYPASTEELEALSKINFQALELRVDEVPEITDNEKYIMYEFAPHWDRYDH
;
A
#
# COMPACT_ATOMS: atom_id res chain seq x y z
N LEU A 1 -6.79 19.99 -1.74
CA LEU A 1 -7.39 19.89 -3.08
C LEU A 1 -6.60 20.72 -4.09
N GLU A 2 -6.22 21.98 -3.78
CA GLU A 2 -5.42 22.83 -4.71
C GLU A 2 -4.02 22.24 -5.00
N LEU A 3 -3.49 21.39 -4.13
CA LEU A 3 -2.19 20.75 -4.26
C LEU A 3 -2.23 19.38 -4.98
N GLY A 4 -3.42 18.92 -5.43
CA GLY A 4 -3.58 17.66 -6.16
C GLY A 4 -3.48 16.40 -5.29
N PHE A 5 -3.65 16.51 -3.97
CA PHE A 5 -3.72 15.32 -3.11
C PHE A 5 -4.96 14.49 -3.37
N VAL A 6 -4.79 13.17 -3.35
CA VAL A 6 -5.88 12.20 -3.26
C VAL A 6 -6.24 12.02 -1.78
N VAL A 7 -7.51 12.17 -1.44
CA VAL A 7 -7.99 12.11 -0.06
C VAL A 7 -8.68 10.78 0.19
N ALA A 8 -8.12 9.98 1.11
CA ALA A 8 -8.67 8.71 1.54
C ALA A 8 -9.17 8.78 2.99
N ALA A 9 -10.21 8.04 3.31
CA ALA A 9 -10.71 7.91 4.69
C ALA A 9 -11.22 6.49 4.97
N ASP A 10 -10.91 6.01 6.19
CA ASP A 10 -11.52 4.80 6.72
C ASP A 10 -12.98 5.04 7.04
N THR A 11 -13.82 4.08 6.69
CA THR A 11 -15.25 4.13 6.94
C THR A 11 -15.79 2.75 7.30
N ASN A 12 -16.98 2.75 7.88
CA ASN A 12 -17.72 1.54 8.19
C ASN A 12 -19.25 1.81 8.07
N PRO A 13 -20.11 0.80 8.18
CA PRO A 13 -21.56 0.99 8.08
C PRO A 13 -22.14 2.03 9.06
N GLU A 14 -21.52 2.23 10.22
CA GLU A 14 -21.98 3.23 11.20
C GLU A 14 -21.63 4.66 10.74
N VAL A 15 -20.43 4.87 10.20
CA VAL A 15 -20.03 6.15 9.61
C VAL A 15 -20.95 6.50 8.43
N PHE A 16 -21.25 5.54 7.56
CA PHE A 16 -22.24 5.74 6.48
C PHE A 16 -23.57 6.26 7.03
N LYS A 17 -24.09 5.59 8.05
CA LYS A 17 -25.36 6.01 8.69
C LYS A 17 -25.25 7.41 9.30
N LEU A 18 -24.13 7.71 9.97
CA LEU A 18 -23.91 8.99 10.65
C LEU A 18 -23.97 10.17 9.68
N ILE A 19 -23.38 10.04 8.49
CA ILE A 19 -23.33 11.11 7.48
C ILE A 19 -24.49 11.05 6.46
N GLY A 20 -25.40 10.07 6.60
CA GLY A 20 -26.53 9.88 5.69
C GLY A 20 -26.16 9.26 4.35
N ALA A 21 -25.04 8.56 4.27
CA ALA A 21 -24.65 7.78 3.10
C ALA A 21 -25.30 6.38 3.12
N THR A 22 -25.37 5.75 1.97
CA THR A 22 -25.77 4.34 1.82
C THR A 22 -24.93 3.69 0.72
N PRO A 23 -24.87 2.36 0.64
CA PRO A 23 -24.14 1.69 -0.47
C PRO A 23 -24.57 2.13 -1.87
N ASN A 24 -25.82 2.58 -2.02
CA ASN A 24 -26.36 3.09 -3.29
C ASN A 24 -26.21 4.62 -3.45
N ASN A 25 -25.73 5.32 -2.44
CA ASN A 25 -25.56 6.78 -2.47
C ASN A 25 -24.35 7.24 -1.67
N LEU A 26 -23.23 7.43 -2.37
CA LEU A 26 -21.99 7.95 -1.80
C LEU A 26 -21.85 9.49 -1.92
N LYS A 27 -22.95 10.19 -2.29
CA LYS A 27 -22.90 11.65 -2.43
C LYS A 27 -22.36 12.37 -1.19
N PRO A 28 -22.70 11.99 0.06
CA PRO A 28 -22.15 12.64 1.24
C PRO A 28 -20.60 12.59 1.31
N PHE A 29 -19.99 11.49 0.89
CA PHE A 29 -18.54 11.36 0.82
C PHE A 29 -17.93 12.20 -0.32
N ALA A 30 -18.61 12.23 -1.48
CA ALA A 30 -18.20 13.08 -2.60
C ALA A 30 -18.26 14.57 -2.23
N ASP A 31 -19.28 15.00 -1.49
CA ASP A 31 -19.44 16.37 -1.01
C ASP A 31 -18.35 16.76 0.00
N LEU A 32 -17.78 15.79 0.74
CA LEU A 32 -16.62 15.98 1.60
C LEU A 32 -15.29 16.03 0.83
N GLY A 33 -15.29 15.73 -0.46
CA GLY A 33 -14.10 15.73 -1.31
C GLY A 33 -13.23 14.48 -1.13
N LEU A 34 -13.82 13.34 -0.77
CA LEU A 34 -13.08 12.08 -0.68
C LEU A 34 -12.95 11.45 -2.06
N ASP A 35 -11.75 10.99 -2.38
CA ASP A 35 -11.41 10.27 -3.60
C ASP A 35 -11.42 8.75 -3.37
N ILE A 36 -11.09 8.33 -2.15
CA ILE A 36 -11.00 6.93 -1.74
C ILE A 36 -11.74 6.72 -0.42
N ILE A 37 -12.50 5.64 -0.35
CA ILE A 37 -13.14 5.15 0.88
C ILE A 37 -12.59 3.76 1.19
N ARG A 38 -11.91 3.60 2.34
CA ARG A 38 -11.55 2.30 2.86
C ARG A 38 -12.71 1.74 3.67
N LEU A 39 -13.19 0.56 3.29
CA LEU A 39 -14.25 -0.13 4.01
C LEU A 39 -13.66 -0.99 5.14
N ASP A 40 -13.83 -0.53 6.36
CA ASP A 40 -13.57 -1.32 7.57
C ASP A 40 -14.89 -1.95 8.06
N GLY A 41 -15.30 -2.98 7.35
CA GLY A 41 -16.58 -3.66 7.48
C GLY A 41 -17.32 -3.72 6.15
N ASN A 42 -18.26 -4.64 6.01
CA ASN A 42 -18.98 -4.89 4.77
C ASN A 42 -20.49 -4.60 4.89
N PHE A 43 -21.11 -4.41 3.76
CA PHE A 43 -22.58 -4.25 3.63
C PHE A 43 -23.24 -5.52 3.09
N GLY A 44 -22.51 -6.64 3.04
CA GLY A 44 -22.89 -7.85 2.34
C GLY A 44 -22.72 -7.69 0.81
N THR A 45 -22.74 -8.80 0.10
CA THR A 45 -22.37 -8.88 -1.32
C THR A 45 -23.05 -7.82 -2.20
N GLN A 46 -24.34 -7.59 -2.03
CA GLN A 46 -25.09 -6.61 -2.85
C GLN A 46 -24.71 -5.16 -2.50
N GLY A 47 -24.51 -4.87 -1.21
CA GLY A 47 -24.06 -3.55 -0.77
C GLY A 47 -22.62 -3.26 -1.23
N ASP A 48 -21.73 -4.23 -1.11
CA ASP A 48 -20.33 -4.10 -1.54
C ASP A 48 -20.22 -3.95 -3.08
N ILE A 49 -21.07 -4.63 -3.86
CA ILE A 49 -21.20 -4.38 -5.29
C ILE A 49 -21.67 -2.94 -5.55
N ALA A 50 -22.68 -2.48 -4.83
CA ALA A 50 -23.27 -1.16 -5.05
C ALA A 50 -22.27 -0.03 -4.80
N VAL A 51 -21.47 -0.09 -3.72
CA VAL A 51 -20.45 0.94 -3.45
C VAL A 51 -19.41 1.03 -4.57
N THR A 52 -19.00 -0.11 -5.17
CA THR A 52 -18.03 -0.10 -6.28
C THR A 52 -18.60 0.45 -7.59
N ARG A 53 -19.90 0.66 -7.67
CA ARG A 53 -20.60 1.20 -8.85
C ARG A 53 -21.04 2.65 -8.68
N ASN A 54 -20.51 3.34 -7.67
CA ASN A 54 -20.88 4.71 -7.42
C ASN A 54 -20.56 5.62 -8.63
N PRO A 55 -21.44 6.62 -8.91
CA PRO A 55 -21.26 7.51 -10.06
C PRO A 55 -20.27 8.65 -9.82
N TYR A 56 -19.71 8.75 -8.60
CA TYR A 56 -18.85 9.86 -8.18
C TYR A 56 -17.37 9.61 -8.47
N GLY A 57 -17.02 8.41 -8.94
CA GLY A 57 -15.62 8.03 -9.20
C GLY A 57 -14.82 7.71 -7.94
N ILE A 58 -15.49 7.64 -6.77
CA ILE A 58 -14.84 7.29 -5.51
C ILE A 58 -14.33 5.85 -5.60
N LYS A 59 -13.05 5.64 -5.36
CA LYS A 59 -12.46 4.31 -5.27
C LYS A 59 -12.83 3.67 -3.94
N ILE A 60 -13.04 2.37 -3.96
CA ILE A 60 -13.36 1.58 -2.77
C ILE A 60 -12.17 0.71 -2.43
N GLU A 61 -11.62 0.93 -1.26
CA GLU A 61 -10.48 0.19 -0.77
C GLU A 61 -10.92 -0.94 0.13
N PHE A 62 -10.54 -2.16 -0.23
CA PHE A 62 -10.78 -3.38 0.55
C PHE A 62 -9.50 -3.87 1.21
N ASN A 63 -9.65 -4.63 2.29
CA ASN A 63 -8.53 -5.21 3.02
C ASN A 63 -7.83 -6.29 2.19
N ALA A 64 -6.56 -6.02 1.83
CA ALA A 64 -5.71 -6.95 1.07
C ALA A 64 -5.06 -8.04 1.93
N SER A 65 -5.08 -7.89 3.26
CA SER A 65 -4.42 -8.80 4.21
C SER A 65 -5.22 -10.07 4.53
N MET A 66 -6.33 -10.25 3.84
CA MET A 66 -7.21 -11.41 4.01
C MET A 66 -7.98 -11.68 2.71
N ASP A 67 -8.58 -12.86 2.61
CA ASP A 67 -9.54 -13.13 1.54
C ASP A 67 -10.82 -12.32 1.80
N ALA A 68 -10.97 -11.23 1.08
CA ALA A 68 -12.15 -10.34 1.15
C ALA A 68 -13.26 -10.73 0.15
N GLY A 69 -13.13 -11.85 -0.57
CA GLY A 69 -14.12 -12.29 -1.57
C GLY A 69 -14.27 -11.35 -2.76
N VAL A 70 -13.25 -10.55 -3.04
CA VAL A 70 -13.29 -9.51 -4.10
C VAL A 70 -13.41 -10.12 -5.50
N ASP A 71 -12.85 -11.30 -5.73
CA ASP A 71 -13.03 -12.06 -6.96
C ASP A 71 -14.52 -12.38 -7.24
N LEU A 72 -15.24 -12.83 -6.21
CA LEU A 72 -16.67 -13.07 -6.28
C LEU A 72 -17.47 -11.77 -6.43
N LEU A 73 -17.04 -10.70 -5.77
CA LEU A 73 -17.64 -9.37 -5.90
C LEU A 73 -17.56 -8.90 -7.35
N ILE A 74 -16.40 -8.96 -7.98
CA ILE A 74 -16.17 -8.61 -9.39
C ILE A 74 -17.01 -9.51 -10.30
N LYS A 75 -16.98 -10.82 -10.10
CA LYS A 75 -17.73 -11.80 -10.88
C LYS A 75 -19.25 -11.56 -10.83
N ASN A 76 -19.74 -11.07 -9.70
CA ASN A 76 -21.16 -10.73 -9.51
C ASN A 76 -21.52 -9.29 -9.94
N GLY A 77 -20.58 -8.61 -10.58
CA GLY A 77 -20.81 -7.32 -11.21
C GLY A 77 -20.32 -6.12 -10.44
N GLY A 78 -19.43 -6.27 -9.47
CA GLY A 78 -18.66 -5.16 -8.91
C GLY A 78 -17.81 -4.46 -9.98
N ASN A 79 -17.65 -3.16 -9.85
CA ASN A 79 -16.84 -2.37 -10.79
C ASN A 79 -15.36 -2.47 -10.40
N LYS A 80 -14.62 -3.33 -11.09
CA LYS A 80 -13.20 -3.56 -10.84
C LYS A 80 -12.36 -2.28 -10.89
N ASP A 81 -12.69 -1.37 -11.78
CA ASP A 81 -11.94 -0.13 -11.99
C ASP A 81 -12.06 0.86 -10.81
N GLN A 82 -13.00 0.61 -9.90
CA GLN A 82 -13.15 1.38 -8.65
C GLN A 82 -12.67 0.62 -7.41
N ILE A 83 -11.96 -0.50 -7.57
CA ILE A 83 -11.45 -1.30 -6.44
C ILE A 83 -9.96 -1.07 -6.26
N ILE A 84 -9.56 -0.85 -5.02
CA ILE A 84 -8.17 -0.84 -4.54
C ILE A 84 -8.05 -1.91 -3.44
N MET A 85 -6.93 -2.62 -3.44
CA MET A 85 -6.59 -3.58 -2.39
C MET A 85 -5.49 -3.00 -1.52
N CYS A 86 -5.81 -2.62 -0.28
CA CYS A 86 -4.82 -2.08 0.63
C CYS A 86 -4.64 -3.02 1.83
N HIS A 87 -3.41 -3.36 2.10
CA HIS A 87 -3.08 -4.15 3.28
C HIS A 87 -3.39 -3.38 4.57
N ASN A 88 -3.53 -4.09 5.68
CA ASN A 88 -3.56 -3.49 7.00
C ASN A 88 -2.14 -3.09 7.42
N PHE A 89 -2.05 -2.12 8.34
CA PHE A 89 -0.90 -1.96 9.22
C PHE A 89 -1.12 -2.80 10.50
N PHE A 90 -0.02 -3.09 11.20
CA PHE A 90 -0.06 -3.92 12.40
C PHE A 90 0.71 -3.24 13.55
N PRO A 91 0.01 -2.72 14.58
CA PRO A 91 0.63 -1.91 15.62
C PRO A 91 1.49 -2.71 16.61
N GLU A 92 1.18 -3.97 16.83
CA GLU A 92 1.89 -4.81 17.79
C GLU A 92 3.00 -5.63 17.13
N ARG A 93 4.11 -5.83 17.84
CA ARG A 93 5.18 -6.73 17.39
C ARG A 93 4.66 -8.14 17.22
N TYR A 94 5.16 -8.81 16.19
CA TYR A 94 4.84 -10.19 15.83
C TYR A 94 3.39 -10.41 15.34
N THR A 95 2.69 -9.32 15.01
CA THR A 95 1.34 -9.40 14.44
C THR A 95 1.29 -9.03 12.97
N GLY A 96 2.36 -8.43 12.42
CA GLY A 96 2.47 -8.11 10.99
C GLY A 96 2.45 -9.36 10.12
N LEU A 97 2.13 -9.18 8.85
CA LEU A 97 2.09 -10.29 7.90
C LEU A 97 3.48 -10.93 7.78
N ASP A 98 3.49 -12.25 7.71
CA ASP A 98 4.62 -12.99 7.15
C ASP A 98 4.83 -12.60 5.68
N PHE A 99 6.08 -12.53 5.24
CA PHE A 99 6.40 -12.05 3.90
C PHE A 99 5.87 -12.96 2.79
N ASP A 100 5.91 -14.28 2.98
CA ASP A 100 5.41 -15.23 1.98
C ASP A 100 3.89 -15.14 1.87
N LEU A 101 3.19 -14.97 3.00
CA LEU A 101 1.75 -14.77 3.02
C LEU A 101 1.36 -13.44 2.34
N PHE A 102 2.11 -12.38 2.61
CA PHE A 102 1.95 -11.08 1.95
C PHE A 102 2.06 -11.22 0.42
N GLN A 103 3.10 -11.91 -0.07
CA GLN A 103 3.28 -12.16 -1.49
C GLN A 103 2.15 -13.02 -2.09
N GLN A 104 1.64 -14.02 -1.36
CA GLN A 104 0.52 -14.84 -1.82
C GLN A 104 -0.73 -14.00 -2.05
N PHE A 105 -1.08 -13.12 -1.10
CA PHE A 105 -2.20 -12.19 -1.28
C PHE A 105 -1.99 -11.27 -2.47
N ASN A 106 -0.82 -10.65 -2.59
CA ASN A 106 -0.55 -9.74 -3.71
C ASN A 106 -0.66 -10.45 -5.07
N LYS A 107 -0.13 -11.65 -5.21
CA LYS A 107 -0.29 -12.46 -6.44
C LYS A 107 -1.77 -12.68 -6.79
N GLN A 108 -2.61 -12.93 -5.79
CA GLN A 108 -4.06 -13.06 -6.00
C GLN A 108 -4.67 -11.75 -6.53
N TRP A 109 -4.31 -10.61 -5.93
CA TRP A 109 -4.84 -9.31 -6.34
C TRP A 109 -4.31 -8.88 -7.71
N LYS A 110 -3.04 -9.11 -7.99
CA LYS A 110 -2.44 -8.85 -9.31
C LYS A 110 -3.00 -9.76 -10.41
N ALA A 111 -3.34 -11.01 -10.11
CA ALA A 111 -4.05 -11.88 -11.07
C ALA A 111 -5.42 -11.33 -11.48
N LEU A 112 -6.06 -10.54 -10.62
CA LEU A 112 -7.28 -9.79 -10.94
C LEU A 112 -6.98 -8.41 -11.57
N ASN A 113 -5.71 -8.06 -11.73
CA ASN A 113 -5.24 -6.75 -12.19
C ASN A 113 -5.81 -5.60 -11.34
N LEU A 114 -5.73 -5.74 -10.01
CA LEU A 114 -6.13 -4.73 -9.06
C LEU A 114 -4.93 -3.90 -8.59
N HIS A 115 -5.20 -2.64 -8.26
CA HIS A 115 -4.25 -1.73 -7.63
C HIS A 115 -4.03 -2.15 -6.17
N THR A 116 -2.78 -2.13 -5.71
CA THR A 116 -2.39 -2.62 -4.38
C THR A 116 -1.61 -1.57 -3.60
N ALA A 117 -1.84 -1.52 -2.29
CA ALA A 117 -1.15 -0.62 -1.38
C ALA A 117 -0.71 -1.34 -0.11
N ALA A 118 0.39 -0.88 0.49
CA ALA A 118 0.90 -1.42 1.75
C ALA A 118 1.56 -0.33 2.60
N PHE A 119 1.63 -0.58 3.92
CA PHE A 119 2.14 0.38 4.89
C PHE A 119 3.61 0.14 5.21
N VAL A 120 4.34 1.25 5.31
CA VAL A 120 5.65 1.37 5.93
C VAL A 120 5.54 2.22 7.20
N SER A 121 6.50 2.14 8.08
CA SER A 121 6.46 2.84 9.36
C SER A 121 7.64 3.76 9.54
N SER A 122 7.39 5.00 9.95
CA SER A 122 8.40 5.93 10.43
C SER A 122 8.93 5.47 11.80
N HIS A 123 10.20 5.69 12.04
CA HIS A 123 10.86 5.52 13.34
C HIS A 123 11.12 6.85 14.05
N ASN A 124 10.56 7.95 13.53
CA ASN A 124 10.66 9.25 14.16
C ASN A 124 9.97 9.25 15.53
N ASP A 125 10.54 9.93 16.51
CA ASP A 125 9.99 10.06 17.85
C ASP A 125 9.83 11.56 18.19
N PRO A 126 8.63 12.02 18.61
CA PRO A 126 7.41 11.25 18.82
C PRO A 126 6.57 11.08 17.54
N THR A 127 6.04 9.89 17.32
CA THR A 127 5.02 9.65 16.28
C THR A 127 3.65 9.39 16.89
N ILE A 128 2.62 9.72 16.13
CA ILE A 128 1.23 9.40 16.45
C ILE A 128 0.61 8.61 15.30
N GLY A 129 -0.44 7.89 15.57
CA GLY A 129 -1.19 7.13 14.59
C GLY A 129 -2.60 6.85 15.10
N PRO A 130 -3.42 6.15 14.32
CA PRO A 130 -4.77 5.76 14.73
C PRO A 130 -4.77 4.78 15.91
N TRP A 131 -3.60 4.18 16.22
CA TRP A 131 -3.35 3.26 17.32
C TRP A 131 -2.08 3.67 18.06
N GLU A 132 -1.79 3.04 19.19
CA GLU A 132 -0.49 3.17 19.84
C GLU A 132 0.62 2.73 18.87
N VAL A 133 1.63 3.58 18.66
CA VAL A 133 2.63 3.41 17.60
C VAL A 133 4.04 3.09 18.15
N PHE A 134 4.14 2.63 19.40
CA PHE A 134 5.42 2.32 20.06
C PHE A 134 6.26 1.27 19.32
N CYS A 135 5.62 0.46 18.48
CA CYS A 135 6.27 -0.58 17.69
C CYS A 135 6.18 -0.33 16.20
N GLY A 136 5.74 0.86 15.78
CA GLY A 136 5.48 1.19 14.38
C GLY A 136 4.21 0.56 13.81
N LEU A 137 3.89 0.90 12.57
CA LEU A 137 2.68 0.47 11.85
C LEU A 137 3.00 -0.13 10.46
N PRO A 138 3.93 -1.06 10.31
CA PRO A 138 4.21 -1.68 9.00
C PRO A 138 3.16 -2.74 8.66
N THR A 139 3.02 -3.06 7.37
CA THR A 139 2.24 -4.22 6.90
C THR A 139 2.96 -5.54 7.18
N VAL A 140 4.26 -5.60 6.86
CA VAL A 140 5.04 -6.84 6.90
C VAL A 140 5.97 -6.85 8.13
N GLU A 141 5.91 -7.93 8.91
CA GLU A 141 6.60 -7.98 10.21
C GLU A 141 8.12 -7.83 10.12
N ILE A 142 8.77 -8.50 9.16
CA ILE A 142 10.23 -8.43 9.03
C ILE A 142 10.74 -7.03 8.70
N MET A 143 9.87 -6.14 8.22
CA MET A 143 10.23 -4.76 7.88
C MET A 143 10.19 -3.82 9.07
N ARG A 144 9.54 -4.21 10.16
CA ARG A 144 9.34 -3.38 11.37
C ARG A 144 10.61 -2.72 11.91
N PRO A 145 11.78 -3.40 12.01
CA PRO A 145 13.00 -2.79 12.51
C PRO A 145 13.80 -2.02 11.44
N LEU A 146 13.39 -2.06 10.16
CA LEU A 146 14.15 -1.49 9.06
C LEU A 146 13.88 0.01 8.90
N PRO A 147 14.85 0.80 8.43
CA PRO A 147 14.62 2.18 8.02
C PRO A 147 13.50 2.28 6.98
N ILE A 148 12.75 3.39 6.99
CA ILE A 148 11.53 3.53 6.18
C ILE A 148 11.78 3.38 4.67
N GLU A 149 12.90 3.90 4.18
CA GLU A 149 13.29 3.78 2.77
C GLU A 149 13.65 2.34 2.38
N VAL A 150 14.15 1.54 3.34
CA VAL A 150 14.43 0.12 3.13
C VAL A 150 13.13 -0.66 3.08
N GLN A 151 12.18 -0.36 3.99
CA GLN A 151 10.85 -0.95 3.97
C GLN A 151 10.17 -0.68 2.61
N ALA A 152 10.20 0.56 2.13
CA ALA A 152 9.60 0.95 0.85
C ALA A 152 10.25 0.21 -0.33
N ARG A 153 11.59 0.18 -0.40
CA ARG A 153 12.31 -0.56 -1.45
C ARG A 153 11.99 -2.05 -1.43
N TYR A 154 11.84 -2.63 -0.25
CA TYR A 154 11.50 -4.04 -0.09
C TYR A 154 10.13 -4.35 -0.68
N LEU A 155 9.11 -3.51 -0.40
CA LEU A 155 7.78 -3.64 -0.95
C LEU A 155 7.78 -3.45 -2.48
N LEU A 156 8.45 -2.43 -2.97
CA LEU A 156 8.54 -2.14 -4.41
C LEU A 156 9.28 -3.24 -5.19
N ALA A 157 10.31 -3.85 -4.58
CA ALA A 157 11.06 -4.95 -5.18
C ALA A 157 10.21 -6.21 -5.44
N THR A 158 9.06 -6.35 -4.79
CA THR A 158 8.13 -7.45 -5.10
C THR A 158 7.49 -7.30 -6.49
N GLY A 159 7.42 -6.09 -7.03
CA GLY A 159 6.68 -5.78 -8.25
C GLY A 159 5.15 -5.83 -8.10
N ASP A 160 4.67 -6.09 -6.89
CA ASP A 160 3.26 -6.36 -6.60
C ASP A 160 2.61 -5.25 -5.74
N VAL A 161 3.32 -4.15 -5.46
CA VAL A 161 2.81 -3.00 -4.67
C VAL A 161 2.88 -1.75 -5.52
N ASP A 162 1.74 -1.08 -5.67
CA ASP A 162 1.64 0.16 -6.46
C ASP A 162 1.81 1.41 -5.57
N ASP A 163 1.24 1.40 -4.36
CA ASP A 163 1.31 2.53 -3.44
C ASP A 163 1.96 2.16 -2.11
N ILE A 164 2.81 3.07 -1.62
CA ILE A 164 3.44 2.99 -0.30
C ILE A 164 2.80 4.05 0.60
N ILE A 165 2.29 3.62 1.76
CA ILE A 165 1.63 4.48 2.73
C ILE A 165 2.45 4.54 4.02
N VAL A 166 2.73 5.73 4.54
CA VAL A 166 3.33 5.88 5.86
C VAL A 166 2.24 5.79 6.92
N GLY A 167 2.27 4.74 7.73
CA GLY A 167 1.19 4.40 8.66
C GLY A 167 1.11 5.30 9.91
N ASN A 168 2.19 5.99 10.27
CA ASN A 168 2.27 6.85 11.44
C ASN A 168 2.80 8.25 11.10
N TYR A 169 2.47 9.26 11.92
CA TYR A 169 2.76 10.66 11.66
C TYR A 169 3.40 11.33 12.89
N PRO A 170 4.31 12.29 12.72
CA PRO A 170 4.95 12.67 11.45
C PRO A 170 6.17 11.79 11.14
N ALA A 171 6.39 11.47 9.88
CA ALA A 171 7.70 11.04 9.44
C ALA A 171 8.68 12.23 9.51
N SER A 172 9.97 11.97 9.75
CA SER A 172 10.97 13.04 9.79
C SER A 172 11.23 13.59 8.39
N THR A 173 11.84 14.79 8.33
CA THR A 173 12.24 15.38 7.04
C THR A 173 13.21 14.46 6.30
N GLU A 174 14.17 13.88 7.01
CA GLU A 174 15.18 12.97 6.49
C GLU A 174 14.53 11.70 5.92
N GLU A 175 13.53 11.13 6.61
CA GLU A 175 12.76 9.98 6.13
C GLU A 175 11.97 10.33 4.86
N LEU A 176 11.30 11.49 4.82
CA LEU A 176 10.58 11.95 3.63
C LEU A 176 11.51 12.22 2.44
N GLU A 177 12.69 12.82 2.69
CA GLU A 177 13.72 13.00 1.68
C GLU A 177 14.26 11.67 1.17
N ALA A 178 14.46 10.67 2.03
CA ALA A 178 14.90 9.34 1.64
C ALA A 178 13.85 8.66 0.75
N LEU A 179 12.57 8.72 1.14
CA LEU A 179 11.47 8.19 0.32
C LEU A 179 11.36 8.89 -1.04
N SER A 180 11.53 10.21 -1.08
CA SER A 180 11.42 11.00 -2.32
C SER A 180 12.48 10.66 -3.37
N LYS A 181 13.60 10.05 -2.96
CA LYS A 181 14.70 9.66 -3.83
C LYS A 181 14.55 8.25 -4.40
N ILE A 182 13.56 7.48 -3.95
CA ILE A 182 13.35 6.12 -4.44
C ILE A 182 12.91 6.17 -5.90
N ASN A 183 13.64 5.44 -6.75
CA ASN A 183 13.23 5.23 -8.13
C ASN A 183 12.27 4.04 -8.21
N PHE A 184 11.01 4.30 -8.46
CA PHE A 184 9.96 3.27 -8.58
C PHE A 184 10.12 2.35 -9.80
N GLN A 185 11.00 2.71 -10.74
CA GLN A 185 11.25 1.95 -11.97
C GLN A 185 12.55 1.16 -11.93
N ALA A 186 13.30 1.23 -10.84
CA ALA A 186 14.57 0.55 -10.69
C ALA A 186 14.72 -0.08 -9.30
N LEU A 187 15.24 -1.30 -9.27
CA LEU A 187 15.65 -1.93 -8.03
C LEU A 187 17.00 -1.37 -7.61
N GLU A 188 17.05 -0.70 -6.47
CA GLU A 188 18.27 -0.21 -5.86
C GLU A 188 18.71 -1.16 -4.75
N LEU A 189 19.92 -1.68 -4.85
CA LEU A 189 20.54 -2.53 -3.85
C LEU A 189 21.67 -1.79 -3.14
N ARG A 190 21.68 -1.83 -1.82
CA ARG A 190 22.85 -1.43 -1.05
C ARG A 190 23.84 -2.58 -1.04
N VAL A 191 25.08 -2.29 -1.42
CA VAL A 191 26.16 -3.27 -1.44
C VAL A 191 27.31 -2.79 -0.56
N ASP A 192 27.99 -3.72 0.11
CA ASP A 192 29.22 -3.47 0.82
C ASP A 192 30.40 -3.95 -0.04
N GLU A 193 31.35 -3.07 -0.29
CA GLU A 193 32.56 -3.41 -1.03
C GLU A 193 33.46 -4.30 -0.18
N VAL A 194 34.01 -5.36 -0.78
CA VAL A 194 35.11 -6.11 -0.16
C VAL A 194 36.43 -5.34 -0.27
N PRO A 195 37.35 -5.45 0.72
CA PRO A 195 38.63 -4.68 0.70
C PRO A 195 39.47 -4.89 -0.55
N GLU A 196 39.34 -6.04 -1.18
CA GLU A 196 40.16 -6.45 -2.34
C GLU A 196 39.50 -6.11 -3.69
N ILE A 197 38.35 -5.39 -3.68
CA ILE A 197 37.66 -5.02 -4.92
C ILE A 197 38.55 -4.19 -5.84
N THR A 198 38.67 -4.59 -7.09
CA THR A 198 39.48 -3.91 -8.10
C THR A 198 38.70 -2.74 -8.73
N ASP A 199 39.44 -1.81 -9.36
CA ASP A 199 38.84 -0.67 -10.07
C ASP A 199 37.93 -1.13 -11.22
N ASN A 200 38.24 -2.24 -11.89
CA ASN A 200 37.41 -2.81 -12.94
C ASN A 200 36.07 -3.35 -12.38
N GLU A 201 36.12 -4.00 -11.22
CA GLU A 201 34.89 -4.49 -10.55
C GLU A 201 34.04 -3.32 -10.09
N LYS A 202 34.60 -2.25 -9.53
CA LYS A 202 33.88 -1.02 -9.21
C LYS A 202 33.24 -0.41 -10.44
N TYR A 203 33.97 -0.31 -11.55
CA TYR A 203 33.40 0.18 -12.80
C TYR A 203 32.19 -0.66 -13.27
N ILE A 204 32.30 -1.99 -13.18
CA ILE A 204 31.19 -2.89 -13.54
C ILE A 204 30.00 -2.70 -12.61
N MET A 205 30.25 -2.51 -11.31
CA MET A 205 29.18 -2.36 -10.31
C MET A 205 28.43 -1.03 -10.41
N TYR A 206 29.13 0.07 -10.67
CA TYR A 206 28.58 1.40 -10.50
C TYR A 206 28.41 2.19 -11.81
N GLU A 207 29.22 1.92 -12.81
CA GLU A 207 29.26 2.73 -14.02
C GLU A 207 28.82 1.96 -15.27
N PHE A 208 28.89 0.63 -15.23
CA PHE A 208 28.55 -0.18 -16.39
C PHE A 208 27.03 -0.26 -16.55
N ALA A 209 26.53 0.04 -17.75
CA ALA A 209 25.09 -0.07 -18.03
C ALA A 209 24.59 -1.51 -17.79
N PRO A 210 23.43 -1.69 -17.13
CA PRO A 210 22.90 -3.00 -16.85
C PRO A 210 22.70 -3.80 -18.14
N HIS A 211 23.03 -5.08 -18.09
CA HIS A 211 22.73 -6.00 -19.17
C HIS A 211 21.22 -6.09 -19.38
N TRP A 212 20.80 -6.16 -20.63
CA TRP A 212 19.43 -6.48 -20.97
C TRP A 212 19.09 -7.88 -20.46
N ASP A 213 17.88 -8.01 -19.93
CA ASP A 213 17.37 -9.31 -19.54
C ASP A 213 17.33 -10.23 -20.75
N ARG A 214 17.98 -11.39 -20.65
CA ARG A 214 18.05 -12.36 -21.73
C ARG A 214 17.09 -13.49 -21.39
N TYR A 215 16.06 -13.61 -22.20
CA TYR A 215 15.00 -14.63 -22.04
C TYR A 215 15.46 -16.09 -22.30
N ASP A 216 16.73 -16.30 -22.61
CA ASP A 216 17.33 -17.56 -22.97
C ASP A 216 18.22 -18.20 -21.87
N HIS A 217 18.04 -17.76 -20.63
CA HIS A 217 18.74 -18.30 -19.44
C HIS A 217 17.79 -18.76 -18.36
#